data_b382863a2f06c203ce340fa8a593fda6
#
_entry.id   b382863a2f06c203ce340fa8a593fda6
#
_cell.length_a   1.000
_cell.length_b   1.000
_cell.length_c   1.000
_cell.angle_alpha   90.00
_cell.angle_beta   90.00
_cell.angle_gamma   90.00
#
_symmetry.space_group_name_H-M   'P 1'
#
loop_
_entity.id
_entity.type
_entity.pdbx_description
1 polymer ?
#
loop_
_entity_poly.entity_id
_entity_poly.type
_entity_poly.pdbx_seq_one_letter_code
_entity_poly.pdbx_strand_id
1 'polypeptide(L)'
;MKLGSRLLVAAGLAIAGMAGHASANAADLPPVNLGMTSFLDGMPPAGSGWYGTQYLQYYTAGRVNDNAGNKVGLPKQDIDLFAGLSQLVYQSPLTFAGMHPGLDVILPWIASARTDDGIGNVALNSRAGFGDLLIGPFIQFDPVMGAQGPRFAQRVEFQFIAPTGAYDPSRAINPGSHFWSFDPYWAATLWLTPKWTVSWRLHYLWNATNHQPAASLGPDVTSTRAGQAIHANFATEYEVRPGLRLGLNGYWLRQTTDMKENGQDVPGTREAVLAIGPGAMVSFSPHDHLLFNTYFEFQARNRPQGTRMVLRYVHHFR
;
A
#
# COMPACT_ATOMS: atom_id res chain seq x y z
N MET A 1 -11.71 -58.65 8.98
CA MET A 1 -12.42 -57.35 9.06
C MET A 1 -11.41 -56.27 9.47
N LYS A 2 -10.64 -55.71 8.55
CA LYS A 2 -9.77 -54.53 8.68
C LYS A 2 -9.41 -54.06 7.27
N LEU A 3 -10.36 -53.39 6.63
CA LEU A 3 -10.19 -52.75 5.30
C LEU A 3 -10.92 -51.42 5.33
N GLY A 4 -10.41 -50.47 6.09
CA GLY A 4 -11.11 -49.18 6.25
C GLY A 4 -10.21 -47.99 6.53
N SER A 5 -8.91 -48.13 6.69
CA SER A 5 -8.03 -47.05 7.15
C SER A 5 -6.90 -46.64 6.18
N ARG A 6 -6.88 -47.18 4.94
CA ARG A 6 -5.82 -46.86 3.97
C ARG A 6 -6.26 -45.96 2.81
N LEU A 7 -7.53 -45.62 2.71
CA LEU A 7 -8.07 -44.76 1.62
C LEU A 7 -8.13 -43.26 1.96
N LEU A 8 -8.00 -42.89 3.24
CA LEU A 8 -8.03 -41.49 3.66
C LEU A 8 -6.65 -40.79 3.67
N VAL A 9 -5.56 -41.57 3.65
CA VAL A 9 -4.20 -41.03 3.58
C VAL A 9 -3.75 -40.73 2.15
N ALA A 10 -4.29 -41.45 1.16
CA ALA A 10 -3.93 -41.25 -0.26
C ALA A 10 -4.62 -40.01 -0.89
N ALA A 11 -5.75 -39.55 -0.36
CA ALA A 11 -6.42 -38.35 -0.85
C ALA A 11 -5.76 -37.06 -0.36
N GLY A 12 -5.13 -37.06 0.84
CA GLY A 12 -4.41 -35.92 1.39
C GLY A 12 -3.07 -35.65 0.66
N LEU A 13 -2.40 -36.68 0.17
CA LEU A 13 -1.13 -36.52 -0.56
C LEU A 13 -1.31 -36.13 -2.04
N ALA A 14 -2.46 -36.40 -2.64
CA ALA A 14 -2.74 -36.00 -4.02
C ALA A 14 -3.09 -34.51 -4.15
N ILE A 15 -3.62 -33.90 -3.08
CA ILE A 15 -3.91 -32.47 -3.05
C ILE A 15 -2.63 -31.65 -2.78
N ALA A 16 -1.70 -32.18 -2.00
CA ALA A 16 -0.39 -31.54 -1.77
C ALA A 16 0.53 -31.60 -3.01
N GLY A 17 0.31 -32.53 -3.92
CA GLY A 17 1.10 -32.65 -5.16
C GLY A 17 0.60 -31.76 -6.32
N MET A 18 -0.59 -31.19 -6.26
CA MET A 18 -1.12 -30.23 -7.23
C MET A 18 -1.06 -28.78 -6.75
N ALA A 19 -0.66 -28.55 -5.50
CA ALA A 19 -0.26 -27.24 -4.98
C ALA A 19 1.17 -26.88 -5.45
N GLY A 20 1.48 -27.21 -6.71
CA GLY A 20 2.65 -26.70 -7.37
C GLY A 20 2.57 -25.17 -7.41
N HIS A 21 3.17 -24.51 -6.42
CA HIS A 21 3.55 -23.10 -6.42
C HIS A 21 2.45 -22.06 -6.75
N ALA A 22 1.18 -22.40 -6.62
CA ALA A 22 0.15 -21.40 -6.40
C ALA A 22 0.20 -21.00 -4.92
N SER A 23 1.39 -20.65 -4.44
CA SER A 23 1.52 -19.96 -3.18
C SER A 23 0.73 -18.69 -3.36
N ALA A 24 -0.34 -18.55 -2.63
CA ALA A 24 -0.94 -17.26 -2.33
C ALA A 24 0.08 -16.47 -1.47
N ASN A 25 1.33 -16.41 -1.89
CA ASN A 25 2.41 -15.57 -1.39
C ASN A 25 2.15 -14.11 -1.79
N ALA A 26 0.90 -13.78 -2.00
CA ALA A 26 0.40 -12.48 -2.42
C ALA A 26 0.50 -11.40 -1.34
N ALA A 27 1.36 -11.54 -0.35
CA ALA A 27 1.48 -10.54 0.71
C ALA A 27 2.85 -10.54 1.37
N ASP A 28 3.92 -10.70 0.62
CA ASP A 28 5.26 -10.58 1.16
C ASP A 28 5.67 -9.11 1.37
N LEU A 29 5.09 -8.18 0.62
CA LEU A 29 5.37 -6.76 0.78
C LEU A 29 4.69 -6.21 2.03
N PRO A 30 5.37 -5.30 2.77
CA PRO A 30 4.71 -4.57 3.85
C PRO A 30 3.58 -3.68 3.30
N PRO A 31 2.69 -3.17 4.16
CA PRO A 31 1.70 -2.18 3.74
C PRO A 31 2.38 -0.96 3.13
N VAL A 32 2.27 -0.77 1.82
CA VAL A 32 2.84 0.35 1.08
C VAL A 32 1.78 1.33 0.60
N ASN A 33 2.19 2.56 0.34
CA ASN A 33 1.30 3.62 -0.14
C ASN A 33 0.84 3.36 -1.58
N LEU A 34 -0.25 2.61 -1.75
CA LEU A 34 -0.93 2.44 -3.04
C LEU A 34 -2.29 3.12 -2.99
N GLY A 35 -2.38 4.32 -3.60
CA GLY A 35 -3.62 5.08 -3.69
C GLY A 35 -4.01 5.88 -2.43
N MET A 36 -3.15 5.95 -1.40
CA MET A 36 -3.43 6.77 -0.22
C MET A 36 -3.20 8.27 -0.49
N THR A 37 -2.29 8.61 -1.40
CA THR A 37 -2.03 9.98 -1.81
C THR A 37 -2.43 10.22 -3.25
N SER A 38 -2.84 11.45 -3.57
CA SER A 38 -3.37 11.81 -4.89
C SER A 38 -3.13 13.29 -5.23
N PHE A 39 -4.13 14.14 -5.08
CA PHE A 39 -4.12 15.54 -5.49
C PHE A 39 -3.24 16.41 -4.60
N LEU A 40 -2.52 17.36 -5.21
CA LEU A 40 -1.68 18.37 -4.53
C LEU A 40 -0.64 17.77 -3.56
N ASP A 41 -0.06 16.63 -3.89
CA ASP A 41 0.76 15.82 -3.00
C ASP A 41 2.16 16.38 -2.71
N GLY A 42 2.61 17.40 -3.48
CA GLY A 42 3.95 17.98 -3.39
C GLY A 42 4.15 18.96 -2.25
N MET A 43 3.07 19.42 -1.58
CA MET A 43 3.16 20.34 -0.45
C MET A 43 1.94 20.22 0.47
N PRO A 44 2.08 20.56 1.76
CA PRO A 44 0.93 20.63 2.66
C PRO A 44 0.05 21.83 2.30
N PRO A 45 -1.27 21.74 2.56
CA PRO A 45 -2.21 22.76 2.11
C PRO A 45 -2.10 24.12 2.83
N ALA A 46 -1.58 24.16 4.05
CA ALA A 46 -1.56 25.35 4.91
C ALA A 46 -0.17 25.73 5.44
N GLY A 47 0.93 25.15 4.89
CA GLY A 47 2.31 25.47 5.28
C GLY A 47 2.78 24.76 6.54
N SER A 48 3.58 25.42 7.38
CA SER A 48 4.16 24.82 8.60
C SER A 48 3.12 24.58 9.69
N GLY A 49 3.36 23.60 10.55
CA GLY A 49 2.50 23.29 11.68
C GLY A 49 2.22 21.77 11.78
N TRP A 50 1.20 21.44 12.57
CA TRP A 50 0.74 20.09 12.78
C TRP A 50 -0.43 19.76 11.86
N TYR A 51 -0.41 18.55 11.29
CA TYR A 51 -1.49 18.00 10.48
C TYR A 51 -1.92 16.66 11.05
N GLY A 52 -3.22 16.49 11.24
CA GLY A 52 -3.85 15.20 11.46
C GLY A 52 -4.49 14.73 10.17
N THR A 53 -4.21 13.50 9.76
CA THR A 53 -4.86 12.90 8.59
C THR A 53 -5.45 11.55 8.96
N GLN A 54 -6.71 11.36 8.59
CA GLN A 54 -7.39 10.07 8.74
C GLN A 54 -7.75 9.53 7.37
N TYR A 55 -7.32 8.29 7.11
CA TYR A 55 -7.70 7.55 5.92
C TYR A 55 -8.64 6.41 6.30
N LEU A 56 -9.68 6.24 5.50
CA LEU A 56 -10.53 5.06 5.50
C LEU A 56 -10.45 4.42 4.13
N GLN A 57 -10.22 3.12 4.09
CA GLN A 57 -10.09 2.36 2.87
C GLN A 57 -11.02 1.16 2.88
N TYR A 58 -11.74 0.97 1.79
CA TYR A 58 -12.39 -0.28 1.45
C TYR A 58 -11.73 -0.87 0.20
N TYR A 59 -11.33 -2.13 0.29
CA TYR A 59 -10.76 -2.89 -0.82
C TYR A 59 -11.56 -4.16 -1.02
N THR A 60 -11.97 -4.43 -2.27
CA THR A 60 -12.67 -5.65 -2.63
C THR A 60 -12.03 -6.26 -3.87
N ALA A 61 -11.81 -7.58 -3.86
CA ALA A 61 -11.24 -8.32 -4.98
C ALA A 61 -11.91 -9.69 -5.14
N GLY A 62 -12.26 -10.03 -6.38
CA GLY A 62 -12.84 -11.34 -6.77
C GLY A 62 -11.84 -12.23 -7.52
N ARG A 63 -10.56 -11.86 -7.52
CA ARG A 63 -9.50 -12.67 -8.12
C ARG A 63 -8.14 -12.43 -7.49
N VAL A 64 -7.35 -13.48 -7.40
CA VAL A 64 -5.91 -13.45 -7.13
C VAL A 64 -5.20 -13.93 -8.40
N ASN A 65 -4.15 -13.24 -8.80
CA ASN A 65 -3.41 -13.56 -10.01
C ASN A 65 -2.08 -14.21 -9.69
N ASP A 66 -1.66 -15.10 -10.59
CA ASP A 66 -0.32 -15.71 -10.60
C ASP A 66 0.73 -14.77 -11.23
N ASN A 67 1.96 -15.27 -11.38
CA ASN A 67 3.07 -14.55 -12.01
C ASN A 67 2.80 -14.16 -13.48
N ALA A 68 2.00 -14.91 -14.21
CA ALA A 68 1.63 -14.61 -15.59
C ALA A 68 0.44 -13.62 -15.68
N GLY A 69 -0.20 -13.31 -14.55
CA GLY A 69 -1.40 -12.48 -14.47
C GLY A 69 -2.69 -13.26 -14.69
N ASN A 70 -2.63 -14.59 -14.70
CA ASN A 70 -3.82 -15.43 -14.79
C ASN A 70 -4.45 -15.61 -13.39
N LYS A 71 -5.76 -15.82 -13.37
CA LYS A 71 -6.46 -16.14 -12.13
C LYS A 71 -5.97 -17.49 -11.57
N VAL A 72 -5.58 -17.53 -10.28
CA VAL A 72 -5.18 -18.77 -9.61
C VAL A 72 -6.35 -19.75 -9.49
N GLY A 73 -6.05 -21.05 -9.40
CA GLY A 73 -7.05 -22.13 -9.44
C GLY A 73 -7.83 -22.38 -8.14
N LEU A 74 -8.09 -21.35 -7.33
CA LEU A 74 -8.94 -21.47 -6.14
C LEU A 74 -10.42 -21.48 -6.52
N PRO A 75 -11.28 -22.29 -5.87
CA PRO A 75 -12.72 -22.36 -6.16
C PRO A 75 -13.42 -21.01 -5.99
N LYS A 76 -13.01 -20.23 -5.00
CA LYS A 76 -13.46 -18.88 -4.70
C LYS A 76 -12.29 -17.98 -4.36
N GLN A 77 -12.42 -16.68 -4.57
CA GLN A 77 -11.32 -15.72 -4.35
C GLN A 77 -11.87 -14.37 -3.90
N ASP A 78 -12.76 -14.40 -2.89
CA ASP A 78 -13.35 -13.17 -2.37
C ASP A 78 -12.46 -12.62 -1.25
N ILE A 79 -12.14 -11.33 -1.38
CA ILE A 79 -11.36 -10.58 -0.40
C ILE A 79 -12.05 -9.23 -0.20
N ASP A 80 -12.48 -8.95 1.04
CA ASP A 80 -13.04 -7.67 1.45
C ASP A 80 -12.27 -7.16 2.67
N LEU A 81 -11.62 -6.01 2.52
CA LEU A 81 -10.84 -5.38 3.57
C LEU A 81 -11.40 -3.99 3.88
N PHE A 82 -11.68 -3.73 5.15
CA PHE A 82 -11.87 -2.39 5.66
C PHE A 82 -10.70 -2.03 6.57
N ALA A 83 -9.93 -1.03 6.15
CA ALA A 83 -8.69 -0.62 6.77
C ALA A 83 -8.61 0.90 6.88
N GLY A 84 -7.62 1.39 7.58
CA GLY A 84 -7.34 2.81 7.62
C GLY A 84 -5.90 3.11 8.03
N LEU A 85 -5.59 4.40 7.98
CA LEU A 85 -4.33 4.97 8.45
C LEU A 85 -4.65 6.18 9.30
N SER A 86 -4.06 6.28 10.48
CA SER A 86 -4.05 7.49 11.29
C SER A 86 -2.66 8.10 11.18
N GLN A 87 -2.58 9.35 10.72
CA GLN A 87 -1.32 10.02 10.40
C GLN A 87 -1.22 11.34 11.16
N LEU A 88 -0.06 11.60 11.72
CA LEU A 88 0.31 12.86 12.33
C LEU A 88 1.59 13.37 11.65
N VAL A 89 1.50 14.58 11.09
CA VAL A 89 2.62 15.24 10.41
C VAL A 89 2.97 16.53 11.14
N TYR A 90 4.24 16.76 11.39
CA TYR A 90 4.75 18.05 11.82
C TYR A 90 5.69 18.62 10.79
N GLN A 91 5.39 19.80 10.25
CA GLN A 91 6.29 20.57 9.43
C GLN A 91 6.81 21.77 10.23
N SER A 92 8.12 21.83 10.43
CA SER A 92 8.76 22.91 11.17
C SER A 92 8.58 24.26 10.45
N PRO A 93 8.38 25.37 11.20
CA PRO A 93 8.47 26.71 10.67
C PRO A 93 9.92 27.14 10.39
N LEU A 94 10.90 26.40 10.94
CA LEU A 94 12.31 26.67 10.68
C LEU A 94 12.62 26.39 9.21
N THR A 95 13.37 27.30 8.60
CA THR A 95 13.81 27.15 7.22
C THR A 95 15.30 27.33 7.11
N PHE A 96 15.92 26.52 6.27
CA PHE A 96 17.31 26.67 5.89
C PHE A 96 17.42 26.47 4.37
N ALA A 97 17.84 27.51 3.66
CA ALA A 97 17.98 27.51 2.19
C ALA A 97 16.69 27.04 1.46
N GLY A 98 15.50 27.45 1.94
CA GLY A 98 14.21 27.05 1.35
C GLY A 98 13.80 25.61 1.66
N MET A 99 14.40 24.98 2.68
CA MET A 99 14.10 23.66 3.16
C MET A 99 13.48 23.70 4.55
N HIS A 100 12.33 23.06 4.75
CA HIS A 100 11.62 22.92 6.01
C HIS A 100 11.68 21.46 6.45
N PRO A 101 12.38 21.13 7.54
CA PRO A 101 12.37 19.79 8.08
C PRO A 101 11.01 19.46 8.70
N GLY A 102 10.66 18.19 8.69
CA GLY A 102 9.44 17.69 9.32
C GLY A 102 9.54 16.22 9.68
N LEU A 103 8.48 15.75 10.32
CA LEU A 103 8.34 14.36 10.75
C LEU A 103 6.91 13.90 10.42
N ASP A 104 6.82 12.73 9.84
CA ASP A 104 5.58 12.00 9.57
C ASP A 104 5.53 10.73 10.42
N VAL A 105 4.40 10.46 11.06
CA VAL A 105 4.14 9.24 11.81
C VAL A 105 2.79 8.69 11.37
N ILE A 106 2.78 7.44 10.88
CA ILE A 106 1.57 6.78 10.37
C ILE A 106 1.38 5.46 11.09
N LEU A 107 0.16 5.25 11.61
CA LEU A 107 -0.29 3.99 12.19
C LEU A 107 -1.39 3.38 11.30
N PRO A 108 -1.07 2.35 10.51
CA PRO A 108 -2.06 1.57 9.77
C PRO A 108 -2.89 0.67 10.71
N TRP A 109 -4.09 0.33 10.29
CA TRP A 109 -4.93 -0.64 10.97
C TRP A 109 -5.89 -1.32 9.99
N ILE A 110 -6.23 -2.59 10.27
CA ILE A 110 -7.26 -3.36 9.58
C ILE A 110 -8.38 -3.62 10.59
N ALA A 111 -9.56 -3.02 10.36
CA ALA A 111 -10.72 -3.22 11.22
C ALA A 111 -11.45 -4.51 10.90
N SER A 112 -11.57 -4.86 9.61
CA SER A 112 -12.12 -6.14 9.18
C SER A 112 -11.43 -6.64 7.93
N ALA A 113 -11.20 -7.95 7.90
CA ALA A 113 -10.67 -8.66 6.75
C ALA A 113 -11.51 -9.93 6.58
N ARG A 114 -12.34 -9.96 5.55
CA ARG A 114 -13.18 -11.11 5.19
C ARG A 114 -12.62 -11.73 3.93
N THR A 115 -12.43 -13.03 3.96
CA THR A 115 -11.88 -13.78 2.84
C THR A 115 -12.68 -15.06 2.64
N ASP A 116 -12.78 -15.53 1.40
CA ASP A 116 -13.38 -16.82 1.08
C ASP A 116 -12.64 -17.42 -0.12
N ASP A 117 -11.93 -18.52 0.10
CA ASP A 117 -11.21 -19.28 -0.93
C ASP A 117 -11.98 -20.49 -1.47
N GLY A 118 -13.17 -20.76 -0.89
CA GLY A 118 -14.02 -21.90 -1.25
C GLY A 118 -13.53 -23.23 -0.67
N ILE A 119 -12.48 -23.24 0.13
CA ILE A 119 -11.89 -24.44 0.78
C ILE A 119 -11.69 -24.26 2.29
N GLY A 120 -12.47 -23.38 2.92
CA GLY A 120 -12.45 -23.13 4.38
C GLY A 120 -11.38 -22.12 4.81
N ASN A 121 -10.99 -21.22 3.94
CA ASN A 121 -9.97 -20.16 4.18
C ASN A 121 -8.59 -20.73 4.56
N VAL A 122 -8.18 -21.80 3.90
CA VAL A 122 -6.83 -22.37 4.08
C VAL A 122 -5.78 -21.51 3.37
N ALA A 123 -6.12 -21.00 2.17
CA ALA A 123 -5.22 -20.22 1.34
C ALA A 123 -5.36 -18.69 1.54
N LEU A 124 -6.56 -18.20 1.91
CA LEU A 124 -6.86 -16.77 2.04
C LEU A 124 -7.29 -16.37 3.45
N ASN A 125 -6.74 -17.01 4.49
CA ASN A 125 -7.04 -16.61 5.85
C ASN A 125 -6.43 -15.25 6.21
N SER A 126 -7.08 -14.50 7.10
CA SER A 126 -6.75 -13.10 7.38
C SER A 126 -6.85 -12.78 8.87
N ARG A 127 -6.25 -11.65 9.26
CA ARG A 127 -6.28 -11.12 10.62
C ARG A 127 -6.59 -9.61 10.57
N ALA A 128 -7.38 -9.13 11.55
CA ALA A 128 -7.53 -7.71 11.87
C ALA A 128 -6.49 -7.28 12.92
N GLY A 129 -6.27 -5.98 13.06
CA GLY A 129 -5.36 -5.41 14.06
C GLY A 129 -4.60 -4.19 13.56
N PHE A 130 -3.69 -3.68 14.40
CA PHE A 130 -2.78 -2.61 14.02
C PHE A 130 -1.66 -3.15 13.12
N GLY A 131 -1.30 -2.33 12.12
CA GLY A 131 -0.18 -2.58 11.23
C GLY A 131 1.15 -2.07 11.78
N ASP A 132 2.17 -2.16 10.95
CA ASP A 132 3.50 -1.68 11.27
C ASP A 132 3.53 -0.15 11.33
N LEU A 133 4.20 0.41 12.34
CA LEU A 133 4.36 1.85 12.50
C LEU A 133 5.33 2.39 11.42
N LEU A 134 4.90 3.45 10.72
CA LEU A 134 5.74 4.15 9.76
C LEU A 134 6.20 5.48 10.37
N ILE A 135 7.50 5.76 10.27
CA ILE A 135 8.12 7.00 10.74
C ILE A 135 8.97 7.56 9.61
N GLY A 136 8.68 8.81 9.19
CA GLY A 136 9.30 9.46 8.06
C GLY A 136 9.81 10.87 8.39
N PRO A 137 11.09 11.07 8.71
CA PRO A 137 11.68 12.39 8.62
C PRO A 137 11.68 12.87 7.17
N PHE A 138 11.26 14.12 6.96
CA PHE A 138 11.16 14.69 5.62
C PHE A 138 11.73 16.10 5.49
N ILE A 139 11.95 16.48 4.25
CA ILE A 139 12.27 17.84 3.85
C ILE A 139 11.21 18.31 2.86
N GLN A 140 10.47 19.36 3.25
CA GLN A 140 9.60 20.11 2.36
C GLN A 140 10.38 21.28 1.78
N PHE A 141 10.39 21.41 0.47
CA PHE A 141 11.02 22.55 -0.19
C PHE A 141 10.01 23.68 -0.39
N ASP A 142 10.51 24.91 -0.34
CA ASP A 142 9.71 26.07 -0.73
C ASP A 142 9.18 25.89 -2.16
N PRO A 143 7.93 26.26 -2.44
CA PRO A 143 7.39 26.16 -3.78
C PRO A 143 8.10 27.13 -4.73
N VAL A 144 8.40 26.66 -5.93
CA VAL A 144 8.81 27.54 -7.02
C VAL A 144 7.60 28.34 -7.47
N MET A 145 7.68 29.67 -7.32
CA MET A 145 6.60 30.59 -7.65
C MET A 145 6.66 31.06 -9.08
N GLY A 146 5.51 31.20 -9.72
CA GLY A 146 5.33 31.87 -11.01
C GLY A 146 4.49 33.14 -10.85
N ALA A 147 4.20 33.82 -11.94
CA ALA A 147 3.42 35.05 -11.94
C ALA A 147 1.97 34.90 -11.42
N GLN A 148 1.42 33.68 -11.44
CA GLN A 148 0.03 33.38 -11.08
C GLN A 148 -0.09 32.42 -9.87
N GLY A 149 0.97 32.27 -9.07
CA GLY A 149 1.01 31.37 -7.92
C GLY A 149 2.08 30.29 -8.06
N PRO A 150 1.99 29.20 -7.28
CA PRO A 150 2.98 28.14 -7.31
C PRO A 150 3.00 27.45 -8.69
N ARG A 151 4.21 27.13 -9.14
CA ARG A 151 4.45 26.37 -10.37
C ARG A 151 4.92 24.96 -10.10
N PHE A 152 5.67 24.78 -9.02
CA PHE A 152 6.19 23.47 -8.63
C PHE A 152 6.41 23.44 -7.12
N ALA A 153 6.03 22.34 -6.49
CA ALA A 153 6.32 22.06 -5.10
C ALA A 153 6.76 20.60 -4.94
N GLN A 154 7.64 20.33 -3.97
CA GLN A 154 8.17 19.00 -3.77
C GLN A 154 8.55 18.72 -2.31
N ARG A 155 8.54 17.43 -1.98
CA ARG A 155 8.97 16.86 -0.69
C ARG A 155 9.80 15.62 -0.93
N VAL A 156 10.82 15.43 -0.10
CA VAL A 156 11.55 14.16 0.02
C VAL A 156 11.37 13.65 1.44
N GLU A 157 11.05 12.37 1.59
CA GLU A 157 10.87 11.72 2.88
C GLU A 157 11.63 10.40 2.94
N PHE A 158 12.20 10.09 4.10
CA PHE A 158 12.93 8.86 4.40
C PHE A 158 12.06 8.02 5.35
N GLN A 159 11.15 7.23 4.80
CA GLN A 159 10.17 6.49 5.56
C GLN A 159 10.72 5.14 6.00
N PHE A 160 10.66 4.87 7.31
CA PHE A 160 10.99 3.60 7.95
C PHE A 160 9.70 2.92 8.41
N ILE A 161 9.57 1.62 8.14
CA ILE A 161 8.45 0.78 8.57
C ILE A 161 8.99 -0.16 9.65
N ALA A 162 8.53 0.01 10.89
CA ALA A 162 8.96 -0.76 12.04
C ALA A 162 8.04 -1.96 12.26
N PRO A 163 8.55 -3.18 12.50
CA PRO A 163 7.76 -4.40 12.64
C PRO A 163 7.01 -4.46 13.98
N THR A 164 6.10 -3.51 14.21
CA THR A 164 5.31 -3.36 15.44
C THR A 164 3.89 -3.88 15.31
N GLY A 165 3.47 -4.21 14.08
CA GLY A 165 2.12 -4.61 13.75
C GLY A 165 1.78 -6.05 14.16
N ALA A 166 0.50 -6.34 14.18
CA ALA A 166 -0.01 -7.68 14.48
C ALA A 166 0.37 -8.65 13.36
N TYR A 167 1.14 -9.67 13.71
CA TYR A 167 1.61 -10.72 12.80
C TYR A 167 1.32 -12.10 13.37
N ASP A 168 0.89 -13.01 12.50
CA ASP A 168 0.66 -14.44 12.81
C ASP A 168 1.11 -15.25 11.58
N PRO A 169 2.18 -16.08 11.69
CA PRO A 169 2.70 -16.84 10.55
C PRO A 169 1.69 -17.86 10.00
N SER A 170 0.62 -18.20 10.73
CA SER A 170 -0.46 -19.06 10.24
C SER A 170 -1.46 -18.33 9.33
N ARG A 171 -1.34 -17.00 9.16
CA ARG A 171 -2.25 -16.18 8.36
C ARG A 171 -1.61 -15.71 7.06
N ALA A 172 -2.38 -15.80 5.98
CA ALA A 172 -1.94 -15.32 4.67
C ALA A 172 -1.98 -13.79 4.57
N ILE A 173 -2.91 -13.14 5.28
CA ILE A 173 -3.07 -11.67 5.29
C ILE A 173 -2.90 -11.18 6.73
N ASN A 174 -1.85 -10.41 6.98
CA ASN A 174 -1.50 -9.82 8.25
C ASN A 174 -1.49 -8.29 8.18
N PRO A 175 -1.84 -7.59 9.28
CA PRO A 175 -1.65 -6.13 9.39
C PRO A 175 -0.18 -5.71 9.42
N GLY A 176 0.68 -6.50 10.07
CA GLY A 176 2.13 -6.29 10.16
C GLY A 176 2.92 -7.30 9.34
N SER A 177 4.13 -6.92 8.94
CA SER A 177 5.03 -7.72 8.10
C SER A 177 6.08 -8.51 8.87
N HIS A 178 6.33 -8.13 10.14
CA HIS A 178 7.32 -8.75 11.03
C HIS A 178 8.78 -8.57 10.59
N PHE A 179 9.06 -7.57 9.75
CA PHE A 179 10.42 -7.17 9.37
C PHE A 179 10.49 -5.65 9.13
N TRP A 180 11.68 -5.09 9.26
CA TRP A 180 11.93 -3.70 8.96
C TRP A 180 11.90 -3.45 7.45
N SER A 181 11.37 -2.27 7.05
CA SER A 181 11.48 -1.80 5.67
C SER A 181 11.89 -0.34 5.63
N PHE A 182 12.48 0.06 4.51
CA PHE A 182 12.85 1.43 4.20
C PHE A 182 12.22 1.80 2.86
N ASP A 183 11.37 2.84 2.88
CA ASP A 183 10.53 3.24 1.75
C ASP A 183 10.63 4.76 1.48
N PRO A 184 11.85 5.28 1.15
CA PRO A 184 12.02 6.68 0.82
C PRO A 184 11.20 7.05 -0.40
N TYR A 185 10.71 8.31 -0.42
CA TYR A 185 9.96 8.81 -1.55
C TYR A 185 10.28 10.26 -1.93
N TRP A 186 9.98 10.58 -3.17
CA TRP A 186 9.91 11.92 -3.71
C TRP A 186 8.48 12.21 -4.16
N ALA A 187 7.84 13.20 -3.53
CA ALA A 187 6.51 13.69 -3.91
C ALA A 187 6.64 15.07 -4.55
N ALA A 188 5.87 15.32 -5.60
CA ALA A 188 5.84 16.62 -6.25
C ALA A 188 4.47 16.96 -6.85
N THR A 189 4.21 18.24 -7.00
CA THR A 189 3.06 18.80 -7.72
C THR A 189 3.53 19.87 -8.69
N LEU A 190 3.09 19.76 -9.95
CA LEU A 190 3.30 20.72 -11.01
C LEU A 190 1.98 21.40 -11.36
N TRP A 191 1.93 22.72 -11.30
CA TRP A 191 0.81 23.53 -11.78
C TRP A 191 0.99 23.85 -13.26
N LEU A 192 0.20 23.20 -14.12
CA LEU A 192 0.14 23.48 -15.55
C LEU A 192 -0.55 24.82 -15.79
N THR A 193 -1.60 25.10 -15.01
CA THR A 193 -2.27 26.39 -14.89
C THR A 193 -2.63 26.59 -13.40
N PRO A 194 -3.08 27.78 -12.96
CA PRO A 194 -3.52 27.96 -11.56
C PRO A 194 -4.60 26.99 -11.10
N LYS A 195 -5.36 26.41 -12.03
CA LYS A 195 -6.46 25.47 -11.73
C LYS A 195 -6.14 24.01 -12.06
N TRP A 196 -5.14 23.73 -12.90
CA TRP A 196 -4.82 22.40 -13.37
C TRP A 196 -3.46 21.94 -12.85
N THR A 197 -3.45 20.85 -12.11
CA THR A 197 -2.23 20.28 -11.52
C THR A 197 -2.01 18.84 -11.93
N VAL A 198 -0.75 18.43 -11.88
CA VAL A 198 -0.30 17.04 -11.97
C VAL A 198 0.56 16.77 -10.75
N SER A 199 0.27 15.69 -10.04
CA SER A 199 0.99 15.28 -8.83
C SER A 199 1.51 13.86 -8.96
N TRP A 200 2.64 13.59 -8.34
CA TRP A 200 3.19 12.24 -8.24
C TRP A 200 3.94 12.06 -6.93
N ARG A 201 4.04 10.80 -6.50
CA ARG A 201 4.89 10.35 -5.40
C ARG A 201 5.56 9.06 -5.85
N LEU A 202 6.89 9.06 -5.94
CA LEU A 202 7.70 7.95 -6.37
C LEU A 202 8.46 7.39 -5.19
N HIS A 203 8.34 6.09 -4.96
CA HIS A 203 8.95 5.35 -3.85
C HIS A 203 9.95 4.31 -4.35
N TYR A 204 10.90 3.98 -3.48
CA TYR A 204 11.73 2.79 -3.59
C TYR A 204 11.68 2.02 -2.27
N LEU A 205 11.18 0.78 -2.32
CA LEU A 205 11.01 -0.08 -1.16
C LEU A 205 12.16 -1.08 -1.04
N TRP A 206 12.83 -1.07 0.10
CA TRP A 206 13.78 -2.08 0.53
C TRP A 206 13.24 -2.81 1.77
N ASN A 207 13.45 -4.15 1.85
CA ASN A 207 12.94 -5.00 2.92
C ASN A 207 14.07 -5.77 3.59
N ALA A 208 14.02 -5.85 4.93
CA ALA A 208 14.87 -6.72 5.72
C ALA A 208 14.35 -8.18 5.68
N THR A 209 15.10 -9.09 6.28
CA THR A 209 14.72 -10.50 6.38
C THR A 209 13.70 -10.71 7.49
N ASN A 210 12.64 -11.46 7.20
CA ASN A 210 11.71 -12.01 8.17
C ASN A 210 12.22 -13.38 8.64
N HIS A 211 12.44 -13.54 9.95
CA HIS A 211 12.86 -14.79 10.58
C HIS A 211 11.70 -15.62 11.15
N GLN A 212 10.46 -15.21 10.90
CA GLN A 212 9.25 -15.98 11.18
C GLN A 212 8.36 -16.02 9.92
N PRO A 213 8.79 -16.75 8.88
CA PRO A 213 8.05 -16.78 7.62
C PRO A 213 6.67 -17.41 7.79
N ALA A 214 5.80 -17.22 6.80
CA ALA A 214 4.47 -17.82 6.78
C ALA A 214 4.57 -19.35 6.87
N ALA A 215 3.78 -19.96 7.77
CA ALA A 215 3.77 -21.41 8.01
C ALA A 215 3.38 -22.21 6.75
N SER A 216 2.67 -21.59 5.81
CA SER A 216 2.29 -22.19 4.52
C SER A 216 3.49 -22.52 3.62
N LEU A 217 4.66 -21.92 3.85
CA LEU A 217 5.90 -22.22 3.12
C LEU A 217 6.56 -23.54 3.54
N GLY A 218 6.08 -24.14 4.64
CA GLY A 218 6.60 -25.39 5.17
C GLY A 218 7.74 -25.22 6.18
N PRO A 219 8.07 -26.31 6.90
CA PRO A 219 9.03 -26.25 8.01
C PRO A 219 10.49 -26.02 7.61
N ASP A 220 10.83 -26.25 6.37
CA ASP A 220 12.21 -26.09 5.84
C ASP A 220 12.55 -24.63 5.55
N VAL A 221 11.54 -23.74 5.42
CA VAL A 221 11.73 -22.30 5.20
C VAL A 221 11.82 -21.61 6.57
N THR A 222 13.02 -21.21 6.96
CA THR A 222 13.30 -20.56 8.25
C THR A 222 13.43 -19.05 8.17
N SER A 223 13.55 -18.52 6.94
CA SER A 223 13.58 -17.08 6.71
C SER A 223 13.07 -16.72 5.32
N THR A 224 12.42 -15.55 5.22
CA THR A 224 12.04 -14.95 3.93
C THR A 224 12.51 -13.51 3.86
N ARG A 225 12.68 -13.01 2.65
CA ARG A 225 12.87 -11.59 2.41
C ARG A 225 12.05 -11.18 1.19
N ALA A 226 11.08 -10.30 1.39
CA ALA A 226 10.29 -9.73 0.31
C ALA A 226 11.17 -9.02 -0.72
N GLY A 227 10.81 -9.11 -1.98
CA GLY A 227 11.54 -8.43 -3.06
C GLY A 227 11.50 -6.91 -2.89
N GLN A 228 12.52 -6.23 -3.41
CA GLN A 228 12.55 -4.78 -3.52
C GLN A 228 11.54 -4.32 -4.56
N ALA A 229 10.97 -3.11 -4.39
CA ALA A 229 9.96 -2.60 -5.31
C ALA A 229 10.16 -1.11 -5.60
N ILE A 230 9.70 -0.70 -6.77
CA ILE A 230 9.41 0.70 -7.08
C ILE A 230 7.90 0.82 -7.14
N HIS A 231 7.36 1.84 -6.49
CA HIS A 231 5.94 2.14 -6.60
C HIS A 231 5.68 3.64 -6.68
N ALA A 232 4.54 4.01 -7.21
CA ALA A 232 4.18 5.41 -7.40
C ALA A 232 2.68 5.61 -7.24
N ASN A 233 2.32 6.78 -6.71
CA ASN A 233 1.00 7.37 -6.87
C ASN A 233 1.10 8.51 -7.87
N PHE A 234 0.05 8.73 -8.67
CA PHE A 234 -0.02 9.82 -9.63
C PHE A 234 -1.44 10.34 -9.74
N ALA A 235 -1.59 11.62 -10.01
CA ALA A 235 -2.88 12.26 -10.16
C ALA A 235 -2.81 13.45 -11.09
N THR A 236 -3.94 13.78 -11.72
CA THR A 236 -4.17 15.05 -12.38
C THR A 236 -5.56 15.55 -12.03
N GLU A 237 -5.67 16.81 -11.64
CA GLU A 237 -6.95 17.36 -11.21
C GLU A 237 -7.11 18.80 -11.68
N TYR A 238 -8.39 19.19 -11.86
CA TYR A 238 -8.79 20.53 -12.24
C TYR A 238 -9.73 21.12 -11.17
N GLU A 239 -9.48 22.37 -10.79
CA GLU A 239 -10.36 23.11 -9.91
C GLU A 239 -11.57 23.63 -10.69
N VAL A 240 -12.68 22.89 -10.59
CA VAL A 240 -13.93 23.18 -11.31
C VAL A 240 -14.69 24.38 -10.71
N ARG A 241 -14.50 24.62 -9.42
CA ARG A 241 -14.94 25.81 -8.68
C ARG A 241 -14.07 25.97 -7.44
N PRO A 242 -14.01 27.16 -6.82
CA PRO A 242 -13.23 27.36 -5.61
C PRO A 242 -13.54 26.30 -4.55
N GLY A 243 -12.50 25.60 -4.08
CA GLY A 243 -12.59 24.56 -3.08
C GLY A 243 -13.08 23.19 -3.57
N LEU A 244 -13.37 23.01 -4.89
CA LEU A 244 -13.72 21.70 -5.44
C LEU A 244 -12.80 21.36 -6.61
N ARG A 245 -12.02 20.26 -6.46
CA ARG A 245 -11.18 19.68 -7.50
C ARG A 245 -11.71 18.32 -7.90
N LEU A 246 -11.75 18.05 -9.19
CA LEU A 246 -12.10 16.76 -9.77
C LEU A 246 -10.96 16.31 -10.68
N GLY A 247 -10.72 14.99 -10.73
CA GLY A 247 -9.63 14.50 -11.56
C GLY A 247 -9.55 12.98 -11.63
N LEU A 248 -8.43 12.54 -12.17
CA LEU A 248 -8.03 11.14 -12.25
C LEU A 248 -6.82 10.92 -11.35
N ASN A 249 -6.80 9.78 -10.72
CA ASN A 249 -5.70 9.34 -9.87
C ASN A 249 -5.39 7.87 -10.12
N GLY A 250 -4.21 7.45 -9.79
CA GLY A 250 -3.77 6.09 -9.98
C GLY A 250 -2.56 5.75 -9.12
N TYR A 251 -2.22 4.48 -9.14
CA TYR A 251 -0.98 3.98 -8.57
C TYR A 251 -0.42 2.84 -9.41
N TRP A 252 0.86 2.66 -9.27
CA TRP A 252 1.62 1.60 -9.93
C TRP A 252 2.62 0.99 -8.95
N LEU A 253 2.78 -0.32 -9.00
CA LEU A 253 3.82 -1.04 -8.26
C LEU A 253 4.46 -2.10 -9.15
N ARG A 254 5.77 -2.26 -9.01
CA ARG A 254 6.52 -3.35 -9.59
C ARG A 254 7.67 -3.75 -8.68
N GLN A 255 7.69 -5.01 -8.25
CA GLN A 255 8.89 -5.57 -7.64
C GLN A 255 10.01 -5.68 -8.68
N THR A 256 11.22 -5.30 -8.27
CA THR A 256 12.43 -5.29 -9.10
C THR A 256 13.28 -6.53 -8.88
N THR A 257 13.17 -7.16 -7.70
CA THR A 257 13.84 -8.43 -7.37
C THR A 257 12.81 -9.47 -6.94
N ASP A 258 13.13 -10.74 -7.13
CA ASP A 258 12.32 -11.83 -6.57
C ASP A 258 12.45 -11.88 -5.05
N MET A 259 11.49 -12.50 -4.36
CA MET A 259 11.62 -12.82 -2.95
C MET A 259 12.74 -13.83 -2.72
N LYS A 260 13.21 -13.91 -1.46
CA LYS A 260 14.19 -14.93 -1.06
C LYS A 260 13.60 -15.83 0.02
N GLU A 261 13.86 -17.13 -0.09
CA GLU A 261 13.67 -18.14 0.95
C GLU A 261 15.05 -18.68 1.37
N ASN A 262 15.33 -18.65 2.67
CA ASN A 262 16.64 -19.06 3.21
C ASN A 262 17.85 -18.43 2.49
N GLY A 263 17.68 -17.16 2.04
CA GLY A 263 18.70 -16.41 1.32
C GLY A 263 18.79 -16.68 -0.19
N GLN A 264 18.05 -17.66 -0.73
CA GLN A 264 18.03 -18.01 -2.16
C GLN A 264 16.86 -17.31 -2.86
N ASP A 265 17.09 -16.81 -4.08
CA ASP A 265 16.03 -16.20 -4.89
C ASP A 265 14.98 -17.26 -5.31
N VAL A 266 13.69 -16.90 -5.20
CA VAL A 266 12.57 -17.72 -5.68
C VAL A 266 12.03 -17.09 -6.96
N PRO A 267 12.40 -17.63 -8.13
CA PRO A 267 12.03 -17.04 -9.42
C PRO A 267 10.52 -16.96 -9.63
N GLY A 268 10.05 -15.86 -10.21
CA GLY A 268 8.65 -15.70 -10.57
C GLY A 268 7.76 -15.16 -9.43
N THR A 269 8.33 -14.64 -8.35
CA THR A 269 7.59 -14.12 -7.20
C THR A 269 7.33 -12.60 -7.24
N ARG A 270 7.75 -11.92 -8.30
CA ARG A 270 7.62 -10.45 -8.40
C ARG A 270 6.18 -10.00 -8.53
N GLU A 271 5.77 -9.13 -7.61
CA GLU A 271 4.47 -8.48 -7.67
C GLU A 271 4.47 -7.33 -8.68
N ALA A 272 3.31 -7.11 -9.30
CA ALA A 272 3.01 -5.92 -10.09
C ALA A 272 1.53 -5.58 -10.01
N VAL A 273 1.21 -4.29 -10.12
CA VAL A 273 -0.17 -3.80 -10.30
C VAL A 273 -0.15 -2.40 -10.88
N LEU A 274 -1.18 -2.07 -11.65
CA LEU A 274 -1.52 -0.72 -12.08
C LEU A 274 -3.00 -0.47 -11.74
N ALA A 275 -3.32 0.74 -11.29
CA ALA A 275 -4.69 1.14 -11.01
C ALA A 275 -4.93 2.59 -11.42
N ILE A 276 -6.13 2.86 -11.91
CA ILE A 276 -6.60 4.20 -12.27
C ILE A 276 -8.06 4.34 -11.86
N GLY A 277 -8.46 5.54 -11.51
CA GLY A 277 -9.86 5.85 -11.25
C GLY A 277 -10.12 7.33 -10.97
N PRO A 278 -11.37 7.72 -10.81
CA PRO A 278 -11.77 9.08 -10.52
C PRO A 278 -11.45 9.48 -9.08
N GLY A 279 -11.25 10.77 -8.87
CA GLY A 279 -11.08 11.36 -7.56
C GLY A 279 -11.72 12.74 -7.46
N ALA A 280 -12.01 13.13 -6.23
CA ALA A 280 -12.53 14.44 -5.88
C ALA A 280 -11.86 14.94 -4.60
N MET A 281 -11.67 16.25 -4.51
CA MET A 281 -11.22 16.94 -3.30
C MET A 281 -12.12 18.12 -3.02
N VAL A 282 -12.61 18.20 -1.78
CA VAL A 282 -13.37 19.35 -1.27
C VAL A 282 -12.56 20.02 -0.17
N SER A 283 -12.29 21.30 -0.32
CA SER A 283 -11.67 22.14 0.71
C SER A 283 -12.75 22.97 1.37
N PHE A 284 -13.05 22.70 2.64
CA PHE A 284 -14.05 23.44 3.43
C PHE A 284 -13.47 24.74 4.00
N SER A 285 -12.14 24.73 4.21
CA SER A 285 -11.35 25.85 4.67
C SER A 285 -9.90 25.69 4.17
N PRO A 286 -9.01 26.67 4.41
CA PRO A 286 -7.57 26.47 4.19
C PRO A 286 -6.95 25.35 5.05
N HIS A 287 -7.66 24.91 6.09
CA HIS A 287 -7.19 23.93 7.07
C HIS A 287 -7.88 22.57 6.97
N ASP A 288 -9.00 22.47 6.26
CA ASP A 288 -9.84 21.26 6.24
C ASP A 288 -10.11 20.79 4.83
N HIS A 289 -9.68 19.57 4.52
CA HIS A 289 -9.79 18.98 3.19
C HIS A 289 -10.30 17.55 3.28
N LEU A 290 -11.22 17.20 2.39
CA LEU A 290 -11.74 15.85 2.24
C LEU A 290 -11.48 15.39 0.82
N LEU A 291 -10.82 14.23 0.66
CA LEU A 291 -10.56 13.62 -0.62
C LEU A 291 -11.26 12.26 -0.69
N PHE A 292 -11.85 11.97 -1.83
CA PHE A 292 -12.40 10.66 -2.15
C PHE A 292 -11.82 10.18 -3.47
N ASN A 293 -11.21 9.00 -3.45
CA ASN A 293 -10.57 8.39 -4.60
C ASN A 293 -11.09 6.97 -4.79
N THR A 294 -11.31 6.58 -6.03
CA THR A 294 -11.59 5.20 -6.42
C THR A 294 -10.51 4.73 -7.38
N TYR A 295 -10.13 3.46 -7.28
CA TYR A 295 -9.10 2.85 -8.10
C TYR A 295 -9.60 1.49 -8.59
N PHE A 296 -9.50 1.26 -9.90
CA PHE A 296 -9.74 -0.03 -10.53
C PHE A 296 -8.40 -0.64 -10.90
N GLU A 297 -8.08 -1.79 -10.29
CA GLU A 297 -6.80 -2.47 -10.53
C GLU A 297 -6.84 -3.31 -11.79
N PHE A 298 -5.71 -3.34 -12.50
CA PHE A 298 -5.46 -4.18 -13.66
C PHE A 298 -3.98 -4.53 -13.76
N GLN A 299 -3.63 -5.52 -14.60
CA GLN A 299 -2.27 -6.04 -14.78
C GLN A 299 -1.63 -6.54 -13.46
N ALA A 300 -2.45 -6.99 -12.51
CA ALA A 300 -1.93 -7.55 -11.27
C ALA A 300 -1.23 -8.89 -11.52
N ARG A 301 -0.07 -9.07 -10.88
CA ARG A 301 0.72 -10.32 -10.88
C ARG A 301 1.12 -10.66 -9.46
N ASN A 302 1.05 -11.94 -9.09
CA ASN A 302 1.34 -12.46 -7.75
C ASN A 302 0.60 -11.71 -6.63
N ARG A 303 -0.64 -11.25 -6.91
CA ARG A 303 -1.42 -10.49 -5.94
C ARG A 303 -2.91 -10.45 -6.30
N PRO A 304 -3.79 -10.08 -5.34
CA PRO A 304 -5.18 -9.78 -5.64
C PRO A 304 -5.32 -8.64 -6.64
N GLN A 305 -6.43 -8.66 -7.41
CA GLN A 305 -6.83 -7.59 -8.33
C GLN A 305 -8.29 -7.22 -8.07
N GLY A 306 -8.51 -5.98 -7.70
CA GLY A 306 -9.83 -5.53 -7.27
C GLY A 306 -10.09 -4.05 -7.46
N THR A 307 -10.98 -3.55 -6.62
CA THR A 307 -11.34 -2.13 -6.54
C THR A 307 -11.00 -1.61 -5.15
N ARG A 308 -10.40 -0.43 -5.10
CA ARG A 308 -10.04 0.28 -3.88
C ARG A 308 -10.77 1.62 -3.81
N MET A 309 -11.37 1.92 -2.69
CA MET A 309 -11.95 3.22 -2.39
C MET A 309 -11.24 3.80 -1.18
N VAL A 310 -10.87 5.07 -1.25
CA VAL A 310 -10.14 5.77 -0.18
C VAL A 310 -10.85 7.09 0.11
N LEU A 311 -11.20 7.28 1.37
CA LEU A 311 -11.63 8.57 1.91
C LEU A 311 -10.50 9.09 2.79
N ARG A 312 -10.01 10.31 2.53
CA ARG A 312 -8.94 10.97 3.28
C ARG A 312 -9.41 12.32 3.79
N TYR A 313 -9.40 12.50 5.10
CA TYR A 313 -9.62 13.80 5.75
C TYR A 313 -8.29 14.33 6.27
N VAL A 314 -8.00 15.58 5.94
CA VAL A 314 -6.79 16.30 6.37
C VAL A 314 -7.21 17.52 7.16
N HIS A 315 -6.66 17.67 8.37
CA HIS A 315 -6.84 18.83 9.23
C HIS A 315 -5.49 19.45 9.60
N HIS A 316 -5.37 20.76 9.44
CA HIS A 316 -4.22 21.53 9.91
C HIS A 316 -4.58 22.21 11.24
N PHE A 317 -3.86 21.87 12.31
CA PHE A 317 -4.04 22.46 13.63
C PHE A 317 -3.44 23.89 13.65
N ARG A 318 -4.19 24.81 14.22
CA ARG A 318 -3.80 26.22 14.38
C ARG A 318 -2.96 26.43 15.61
#